data_594454c774bd9f767accac43011e1701
#
_entry.id   594454c774bd9f767accac43011e1701
#
_cell.length_a   1.000
_cell.length_b   1.000
_cell.length_c   1.000
_cell.angle_alpha   90.00
_cell.angle_beta   90.00
_cell.angle_gamma   90.00
#
_symmetry.space_group_name_H-M   'P 1'
#
loop_
_entity.id
_entity.type
_entity.pdbx_description
1 polymer ?
#
loop_
_entity_poly.entity_id
_entity_poly.type
_entity_poly.pdbx_seq_one_letter_code
_entity_poly.pdbx_strand_id
1 'polypeptide(L)'
;MKLWTLNAAAAALALAATGLAHADTGKLLLTGGVSTIAGSAGGGLTPWAVIGTNATEGEVGASAYLTHAATQDYALTGYGVAVGIHDRVELSLARQDFDASPSIALNGIAPFGITPGQHIKMDVVGVKVRVAGDAILDSDNWMPQIAVGLEHKRVHPGSLQSVLSFLGTKTNGTDVYASATKLLLDKSLLLNATLRSTNANQNGLLGFGAAAPGKKSR
;
A
#
# COMPACT_ATOMS: atom_id res chain seq x y z
N MET A 1 20.21 17.55 17.95
CA MET A 1 21.19 17.19 16.88
C MET A 1 20.85 15.93 16.07
N LYS A 2 19.90 15.05 16.46
CA LYS A 2 19.58 13.81 15.71
C LYS A 2 18.56 13.97 14.55
N LEU A 3 17.74 15.01 14.53
CA LEU A 3 16.74 15.21 13.46
C LEU A 3 17.33 15.75 12.16
N TRP A 4 18.39 16.54 12.22
CA TRP A 4 19.03 17.12 11.03
C TRP A 4 19.80 16.08 10.22
N THR A 5 20.37 15.07 10.87
CA THR A 5 21.10 13.99 10.19
C THR A 5 20.17 13.03 9.45
N LEU A 6 18.93 12.78 9.96
CA LEU A 6 17.94 11.95 9.28
C LEU A 6 17.42 12.65 8.01
N ASN A 7 17.17 13.96 8.06
CA ASN A 7 16.68 14.72 6.91
C ASN A 7 17.77 14.86 5.84
N ALA A 8 19.04 14.98 6.22
CA ALA A 8 20.16 15.01 5.28
C ALA A 8 20.38 13.66 4.59
N ALA A 9 20.22 12.55 5.31
CA ALA A 9 20.32 11.21 4.75
C ALA A 9 19.16 10.89 3.79
N ALA A 10 17.93 11.30 4.12
CA ALA A 10 16.77 11.16 3.24
C ALA A 10 16.90 12.01 1.97
N ALA A 11 17.41 13.24 2.08
CA ALA A 11 17.68 14.10 0.93
C ALA A 11 18.83 13.55 0.05
N ALA A 12 19.86 12.98 0.64
CA ALA A 12 20.95 12.34 -0.09
C ALA A 12 20.51 11.08 -0.83
N LEU A 13 19.63 10.27 -0.23
CA LEU A 13 19.02 9.11 -0.91
C LEU A 13 18.12 9.55 -2.08
N ALA A 14 17.34 10.61 -1.91
CA ALA A 14 16.49 11.16 -2.97
C ALA A 14 17.31 11.71 -4.14
N LEU A 15 18.45 12.39 -3.86
CA LEU A 15 19.36 12.87 -4.90
C LEU A 15 20.15 11.75 -5.59
N ALA A 16 20.53 10.68 -4.86
CA ALA A 16 21.20 9.53 -5.45
C ALA A 16 20.26 8.73 -6.40
N ALA A 17 18.96 8.74 -6.14
CA ALA A 17 17.97 8.08 -6.99
C ALA A 17 17.77 8.80 -8.35
N THR A 18 18.05 10.09 -8.44
CA THR A 18 17.92 10.85 -9.70
C THR A 18 19.00 10.54 -10.74
N GLY A 19 20.15 10.01 -10.32
CA GLY A 19 21.27 9.67 -11.23
C GLY A 19 21.12 8.34 -11.98
N LEU A 20 20.12 7.53 -11.65
CA LEU A 20 19.89 6.21 -12.27
C LEU A 20 18.67 6.17 -13.22
N ALA A 21 17.98 7.29 -13.38
CA ALA A 21 16.83 7.38 -14.28
C ALA A 21 17.29 7.69 -15.71
N HIS A 22 17.87 6.74 -16.39
CA HIS A 22 17.89 6.74 -17.85
C HIS A 22 16.54 6.21 -18.35
N ALA A 23 15.61 7.12 -18.57
CA ALA A 23 14.33 6.79 -19.21
C ALA A 23 14.50 6.90 -20.71
N ASP A 24 14.81 5.82 -21.39
CA ASP A 24 14.94 5.82 -22.85
C ASP A 24 13.59 5.65 -23.58
N THR A 25 12.56 5.18 -22.99
CA THR A 25 11.17 5.15 -23.49
C THR A 25 10.21 4.79 -22.37
N GLY A 26 10.12 5.66 -21.37
CA GLY A 26 9.33 5.40 -20.16
C GLY A 26 7.85 5.10 -20.45
N LYS A 27 7.25 4.26 -19.64
CA LYS A 27 5.80 4.08 -19.59
C LYS A 27 5.10 5.43 -19.41
N LEU A 28 3.90 5.55 -19.93
CA LEU A 28 3.04 6.71 -19.70
C LEU A 28 2.94 7.02 -18.19
N LEU A 29 3.24 8.26 -17.81
CA LEU A 29 3.28 8.75 -16.43
C LEU A 29 1.98 8.48 -15.64
N LEU A 30 0.84 8.34 -16.34
CA LEU A 30 -0.47 8.05 -15.74
C LEU A 30 -0.52 6.72 -14.98
N THR A 31 0.40 5.80 -15.23
CA THR A 31 0.40 4.47 -14.61
C THR A 31 1.63 4.23 -13.74
N GLY A 32 2.69 5.03 -13.88
CA GLY A 32 3.94 4.87 -13.15
C GLY A 32 3.97 5.51 -11.77
N GLY A 33 3.05 6.44 -11.48
CA GLY A 33 3.08 7.23 -10.24
C GLY A 33 1.92 6.98 -9.27
N VAL A 34 0.98 6.10 -9.63
CA VAL A 34 -0.19 5.83 -8.77
C VAL A 34 0.14 4.70 -7.81
N SER A 35 0.01 4.97 -6.51
CA SER A 35 0.28 4.00 -5.44
C SER A 35 -0.93 3.82 -4.55
N THR A 36 -1.17 2.59 -4.10
CA THR A 36 -2.13 2.31 -3.04
C THR A 36 -1.60 2.80 -1.69
N ILE A 37 -2.45 2.90 -0.69
CA ILE A 37 -2.01 3.17 0.69
C ILE A 37 -1.10 2.06 1.25
N ALA A 38 -1.12 0.87 0.64
CA ALA A 38 -0.26 -0.28 0.98
C ALA A 38 1.08 -0.27 0.22
N GLY A 39 1.32 0.71 -0.68
CA GLY A 39 2.58 0.91 -1.37
C GLY A 39 2.70 0.27 -2.75
N SER A 40 1.87 -0.70 -3.09
CA SER A 40 1.84 -1.29 -4.43
C SER A 40 1.22 -0.32 -5.45
N ALA A 41 1.58 -0.45 -6.74
CA ALA A 41 0.88 0.30 -7.78
C ALA A 41 -0.61 -0.04 -7.79
N GLY A 42 -1.43 1.02 -7.84
CA GLY A 42 -2.88 0.86 -7.82
C GLY A 42 -3.61 2.14 -7.45
N GLY A 43 -4.91 2.05 -7.21
CA GLY A 43 -5.78 3.16 -6.83
C GLY A 43 -6.35 3.00 -5.44
N GLY A 44 -6.03 3.91 -4.53
CA GLY A 44 -6.56 3.91 -3.17
C GLY A 44 -6.23 2.63 -2.39
N LEU A 45 -7.21 1.74 -2.26
CA LEU A 45 -7.06 0.46 -1.55
C LEU A 45 -6.82 -0.73 -2.49
N THR A 46 -6.95 -0.53 -3.81
CA THR A 46 -6.99 -1.62 -4.78
C THR A 46 -5.70 -1.67 -5.59
N PRO A 47 -4.89 -2.73 -5.46
CA PRO A 47 -3.72 -2.91 -6.32
C PRO A 47 -4.14 -3.19 -7.76
N TRP A 48 -3.41 -2.58 -8.70
CA TRP A 48 -3.55 -2.83 -10.12
C TRP A 48 -2.51 -3.85 -10.59
N ALA A 49 -2.73 -4.41 -11.77
CA ALA A 49 -1.77 -5.34 -12.36
C ALA A 49 -0.48 -4.65 -12.85
N VAL A 50 -0.49 -3.35 -13.01
CA VAL A 50 0.68 -2.58 -13.47
C VAL A 50 1.81 -2.56 -12.43
N ILE A 51 3.05 -2.50 -12.92
CA ILE A 51 4.24 -2.30 -12.09
C ILE A 51 4.45 -0.80 -11.89
N GLY A 52 4.56 -0.36 -10.64
CA GLY A 52 4.41 1.04 -10.19
C GLY A 52 5.63 1.93 -10.40
N THR A 53 6.37 1.73 -11.48
CA THR A 53 7.52 2.57 -11.84
C THR A 53 7.47 2.91 -13.34
N ASN A 54 8.26 3.92 -13.74
CA ASN A 54 8.40 4.30 -15.14
C ASN A 54 9.30 3.35 -15.95
N ALA A 55 9.96 2.39 -15.29
CA ALA A 55 10.85 1.44 -15.91
C ALA A 55 10.10 0.51 -16.88
N THR A 56 10.71 0.26 -18.02
CA THR A 56 10.26 -0.65 -19.04
C THR A 56 10.93 -2.02 -18.91
N GLU A 57 10.75 -2.88 -19.92
CA GLU A 57 11.42 -4.16 -20.01
C GLU A 57 12.94 -3.96 -20.07
N GLY A 58 13.68 -4.63 -19.19
CA GLY A 58 15.13 -4.49 -19.08
C GLY A 58 15.61 -3.42 -18.10
N GLU A 59 14.74 -2.58 -17.57
CA GLU A 59 15.08 -1.48 -16.67
C GLU A 59 14.66 -1.76 -15.21
N VAL A 60 15.30 -1.01 -14.31
CA VAL A 60 14.89 -0.95 -12.89
C VAL A 60 14.48 0.48 -12.59
N GLY A 61 13.31 0.65 -12.02
CA GLY A 61 12.81 1.96 -11.61
C GLY A 61 12.34 1.96 -10.17
N ALA A 62 12.21 3.16 -9.62
CA ALA A 62 11.68 3.34 -8.28
C ALA A 62 10.64 4.46 -8.26
N SER A 63 9.70 4.35 -7.35
CA SER A 63 8.71 5.40 -7.05
C SER A 63 8.57 5.57 -5.55
N ALA A 64 8.20 6.77 -5.13
CA ALA A 64 7.87 7.07 -3.74
C ALA A 64 6.58 7.88 -3.69
N TYR A 65 5.83 7.73 -2.61
CA TYR A 65 4.59 8.47 -2.42
C TYR A 65 4.44 8.96 -0.98
N LEU A 66 3.69 10.03 -0.85
CA LEU A 66 3.17 10.55 0.41
C LEU A 66 1.70 10.92 0.19
N THR A 67 0.83 10.37 1.02
CA THR A 67 -0.60 10.68 1.00
C THR A 67 -1.03 11.13 2.38
N HIS A 68 -1.81 12.20 2.43
CA HIS A 68 -2.47 12.64 3.65
C HIS A 68 -3.95 12.90 3.35
N ALA A 69 -4.81 12.25 4.11
CA ALA A 69 -6.26 12.44 4.05
C ALA A 69 -6.78 12.72 5.44
N ALA A 70 -7.45 13.86 5.60
CA ALA A 70 -8.05 14.27 6.87
C ALA A 70 -9.56 14.46 6.71
N THR A 71 -10.28 13.97 7.70
CA THR A 71 -11.72 14.18 7.89
C THR A 71 -11.94 14.89 9.22
N GLN A 72 -13.21 15.13 9.58
CA GLN A 72 -13.52 15.76 10.86
C GLN A 72 -13.03 14.97 12.07
N ASP A 73 -13.11 13.63 12.02
CA ASP A 73 -12.89 12.74 13.16
C ASP A 73 -11.62 11.87 13.01
N TYR A 74 -11.00 11.83 11.85
CA TYR A 74 -9.88 10.94 11.55
C TYR A 74 -8.91 11.56 10.56
N ALA A 75 -7.66 11.15 10.65
CA ALA A 75 -6.67 11.43 9.62
C ALA A 75 -5.85 10.17 9.29
N LEU A 76 -5.47 10.03 8.04
CA LEU A 76 -4.57 8.98 7.58
C LEU A 76 -3.39 9.61 6.86
N THR A 77 -2.19 9.31 7.33
CA THR A 77 -0.95 9.60 6.62
C THR A 77 -0.32 8.30 6.16
N GLY A 78 -0.10 8.18 4.86
CA GLY A 78 0.57 7.03 4.26
C GLY A 78 1.79 7.46 3.46
N TYR A 79 2.88 6.73 3.57
CA TYR A 79 4.07 6.94 2.76
C TYR A 79 4.75 5.62 2.45
N GLY A 80 5.46 5.58 1.35
CA GLY A 80 6.14 4.36 0.94
C GLY A 80 6.99 4.53 -0.31
N VAL A 81 7.62 3.43 -0.67
CA VAL A 81 8.46 3.31 -1.86
C VAL A 81 8.15 2.01 -2.57
N ALA A 82 8.31 2.00 -3.88
CA ALA A 82 8.24 0.80 -4.68
C ALA A 82 9.42 0.76 -5.66
N VAL A 83 9.91 -0.45 -5.93
CA VAL A 83 10.93 -0.74 -6.93
C VAL A 83 10.34 -1.70 -7.93
N GLY A 84 10.35 -1.31 -9.20
CA GLY A 84 9.96 -2.14 -10.33
C GLY A 84 11.18 -2.66 -11.05
N ILE A 85 11.20 -3.95 -11.31
CA ILE A 85 12.29 -4.66 -11.95
C ILE A 85 11.77 -5.24 -13.26
N HIS A 86 12.35 -4.80 -14.38
CA HIS A 86 12.07 -5.29 -15.75
C HIS A 86 10.59 -5.26 -16.11
N ASP A 87 9.84 -4.29 -15.58
CA ASP A 87 8.39 -4.22 -15.73
C ASP A 87 7.64 -5.52 -15.39
N ARG A 88 8.25 -6.38 -14.59
CA ARG A 88 7.71 -7.69 -14.26
C ARG A 88 7.53 -7.92 -12.77
N VAL A 89 8.43 -7.44 -11.95
CA VAL A 89 8.39 -7.61 -10.50
C VAL A 89 8.33 -6.25 -9.83
N GLU A 90 7.47 -6.10 -8.83
CA GLU A 90 7.38 -4.93 -7.96
C GLU A 90 7.63 -5.35 -6.52
N LEU A 91 8.53 -4.67 -5.86
CA LEU A 91 8.76 -4.74 -4.42
C LEU A 91 8.30 -3.43 -3.81
N SER A 92 7.49 -3.47 -2.75
CA SER A 92 6.98 -2.27 -2.11
C SER A 92 7.13 -2.29 -0.60
N LEU A 93 7.37 -1.12 -0.03
CA LEU A 93 7.42 -0.87 1.41
C LEU A 93 6.55 0.33 1.70
N ALA A 94 5.66 0.22 2.68
CA ALA A 94 4.79 1.31 3.08
C ALA A 94 4.61 1.38 4.59
N ARG A 95 4.34 2.58 5.07
CA ARG A 95 3.85 2.82 6.43
C ARG A 95 2.60 3.69 6.37
N GLN A 96 1.62 3.28 7.14
CA GLN A 96 0.40 4.04 7.39
C GLN A 96 0.38 4.48 8.84
N ASP A 97 -0.08 5.69 9.09
CA ASP A 97 -0.34 6.25 10.41
C ASP A 97 -1.78 6.77 10.42
N PHE A 98 -2.65 6.04 11.09
CA PHE A 98 -4.06 6.40 11.25
C PHE A 98 -4.23 7.11 12.58
N ASP A 99 -4.53 8.40 12.53
CA ASP A 99 -4.82 9.25 13.67
C ASP A 99 -6.32 9.21 13.98
N ALA A 100 -6.67 8.61 15.11
CA ALA A 100 -8.02 8.56 15.65
C ALA A 100 -8.24 9.56 16.79
N SER A 101 -7.29 10.46 17.04
CA SER A 101 -7.31 11.41 18.17
C SER A 101 -8.48 12.39 18.15
N PRO A 102 -8.96 12.87 16.98
CA PRO A 102 -10.12 13.76 16.95
C PRO A 102 -11.44 13.08 17.32
N SER A 103 -11.51 11.74 17.24
CA SER A 103 -12.76 11.00 17.48
C SER A 103 -13.16 10.99 18.96
N ILE A 104 -14.18 11.74 19.30
CA ILE A 104 -14.78 11.76 20.65
C ILE A 104 -15.36 10.38 20.99
N ALA A 105 -15.92 9.67 20.04
CA ALA A 105 -16.50 8.34 20.24
C ALA A 105 -15.47 7.31 20.67
N LEU A 106 -14.26 7.33 20.11
CA LEU A 106 -13.17 6.44 20.50
C LEU A 106 -12.55 6.85 21.84
N ASN A 107 -12.47 8.14 22.13
CA ASN A 107 -11.95 8.67 23.36
C ASN A 107 -12.85 8.35 24.58
N GLY A 108 -14.14 8.09 24.35
CA GLY A 108 -15.11 7.76 25.40
C GLY A 108 -15.26 6.28 25.73
N ILE A 109 -14.57 5.37 25.04
CA ILE A 109 -14.66 3.92 25.29
C ILE A 109 -13.73 3.50 26.46
N ALA A 110 -13.91 4.07 27.63
CA ALA A 110 -13.43 3.46 28.89
C ALA A 110 -14.34 2.23 29.19
N PRO A 111 -13.79 1.06 29.52
CA PRO A 111 -12.57 0.78 30.24
C PRO A 111 -11.42 0.18 29.40
N PHE A 112 -11.46 0.27 28.09
CA PHE A 112 -10.52 -0.43 27.21
C PHE A 112 -9.17 0.27 27.02
N GLY A 113 -8.88 1.36 27.75
CA GLY A 113 -7.57 2.02 27.70
C GLY A 113 -7.28 2.77 26.40
N ILE A 114 -8.32 3.14 25.62
CA ILE A 114 -8.16 4.02 24.47
C ILE A 114 -7.97 5.43 24.99
N THR A 115 -6.78 5.98 24.78
CA THR A 115 -6.44 7.32 25.20
C THR A 115 -6.64 8.34 24.09
N PRO A 116 -6.96 9.60 24.42
CA PRO A 116 -6.91 10.69 23.43
C PRO A 116 -5.54 10.75 22.73
N GLY A 117 -5.50 11.06 21.45
CA GLY A 117 -4.26 11.08 20.68
C GLY A 117 -3.82 9.70 20.15
N GLN A 118 -4.73 8.75 20.07
CA GLN A 118 -4.44 7.40 19.61
C GLN A 118 -4.06 7.36 18.13
N HIS A 119 -2.86 6.89 17.88
CA HIS A 119 -2.36 6.56 16.55
C HIS A 119 -2.25 5.04 16.37
N ILE A 120 -2.73 4.54 15.25
CA ILE A 120 -2.57 3.15 14.83
C ILE A 120 -1.64 3.15 13.63
N LYS A 121 -0.46 2.54 13.79
CA LYS A 121 0.52 2.47 12.71
C LYS A 121 0.52 1.08 12.10
N MET A 122 0.74 1.01 10.79
CA MET A 122 0.84 -0.27 10.08
C MET A 122 1.98 -0.21 9.07
N ASP A 123 2.85 -1.21 9.14
CA ASP A 123 3.90 -1.46 8.17
C ASP A 123 3.42 -2.50 7.16
N VAL A 124 3.71 -2.28 5.89
CA VAL A 124 3.36 -3.17 4.79
C VAL A 124 4.59 -3.45 3.94
N VAL A 125 4.82 -4.73 3.67
CA VAL A 125 5.81 -5.20 2.71
C VAL A 125 5.08 -5.95 1.60
N GLY A 126 5.23 -5.52 0.37
CA GLY A 126 4.54 -6.08 -0.79
C GLY A 126 5.48 -6.65 -1.84
N VAL A 127 5.02 -7.70 -2.50
CA VAL A 127 5.63 -8.26 -3.70
C VAL A 127 4.52 -8.49 -4.71
N LYS A 128 4.72 -8.05 -5.96
CA LYS A 128 3.80 -8.27 -7.06
C LYS A 128 4.58 -8.74 -8.29
N VAL A 129 4.01 -9.68 -9.02
CA VAL A 129 4.59 -10.22 -10.26
C VAL A 129 3.56 -10.12 -11.37
N ARG A 130 3.92 -9.47 -12.47
CA ARG A 130 3.16 -9.49 -13.72
C ARG A 130 3.36 -10.87 -14.37
N VAL A 131 2.26 -11.57 -14.57
CA VAL A 131 2.28 -12.94 -15.11
C VAL A 131 1.95 -12.99 -16.58
N ALA A 132 1.12 -12.07 -17.07
CA ALA A 132 0.70 -12.05 -18.49
C ALA A 132 0.17 -10.68 -18.91
N GLY A 133 0.11 -10.44 -20.21
CA GLY A 133 -0.52 -9.29 -20.86
C GLY A 133 0.23 -7.99 -20.67
N ASP A 134 -0.28 -6.96 -21.34
CA ASP A 134 0.15 -5.57 -21.19
C ASP A 134 -1.09 -4.66 -21.05
N ALA A 135 -1.02 -3.72 -20.10
CA ALA A 135 -2.14 -2.83 -19.84
C ALA A 135 -2.19 -1.63 -20.80
N ILE A 136 -1.06 -1.24 -21.38
CA ILE A 136 -0.86 0.06 -22.01
C ILE A 136 -0.45 -0.05 -23.48
N LEU A 137 0.59 -0.84 -23.75
CA LEU A 137 1.25 -0.88 -25.08
C LEU A 137 0.52 -1.76 -26.08
N ASP A 138 -0.33 -2.66 -25.64
CA ASP A 138 -1.06 -3.60 -26.47
C ASP A 138 -2.53 -3.17 -26.61
N SER A 139 -2.74 -2.00 -27.23
CA SER A 139 -4.09 -1.44 -27.42
C SER A 139 -4.98 -2.30 -28.34
N ASP A 140 -4.36 -3.07 -29.23
CA ASP A 140 -5.05 -3.87 -30.23
C ASP A 140 -5.44 -5.26 -29.72
N ASN A 141 -4.95 -5.64 -28.55
CA ASN A 141 -5.25 -6.91 -27.93
C ASN A 141 -6.22 -6.73 -26.75
N TRP A 142 -7.24 -7.58 -26.71
CA TRP A 142 -8.22 -7.61 -25.60
C TRP A 142 -7.64 -8.11 -24.28
N MET A 143 -6.48 -8.75 -24.29
CA MET A 143 -5.86 -9.34 -23.10
C MET A 143 -5.46 -8.24 -22.11
N PRO A 144 -5.99 -8.24 -20.89
CA PRO A 144 -5.54 -7.32 -19.85
C PRO A 144 -4.16 -7.74 -19.34
N GLN A 145 -3.44 -6.81 -18.74
CA GLN A 145 -2.31 -7.15 -17.91
C GLN A 145 -2.81 -7.87 -16.66
N ILE A 146 -2.19 -9.00 -16.32
CA ILE A 146 -2.52 -9.83 -15.17
C ILE A 146 -1.32 -9.87 -14.24
N ALA A 147 -1.54 -9.64 -12.97
CA ALA A 147 -0.52 -9.74 -11.93
C ALA A 147 -1.07 -10.48 -10.71
N VAL A 148 -0.16 -11.15 -10.01
CA VAL A 148 -0.40 -11.74 -8.69
C VAL A 148 0.53 -11.08 -7.67
N GLY A 149 0.05 -10.94 -6.44
CA GLY A 149 0.87 -10.33 -5.41
C GLY A 149 0.47 -10.75 -4.01
N LEU A 150 1.34 -10.40 -3.08
CA LEU A 150 1.12 -10.58 -1.66
C LEU A 150 1.53 -9.31 -0.91
N GLU A 151 0.84 -9.03 0.18
CA GLU A 151 1.13 -7.93 1.11
C GLU A 151 1.19 -8.49 2.52
N HIS A 152 2.37 -8.49 3.11
CA HIS A 152 2.53 -8.78 4.53
C HIS A 152 2.38 -7.50 5.33
N LYS A 153 1.44 -7.49 6.27
CA LYS A 153 1.05 -6.34 7.06
C LYS A 153 1.32 -6.58 8.53
N ARG A 154 1.84 -5.58 9.21
CA ARG A 154 2.04 -5.60 10.66
C ARG A 154 1.50 -4.31 11.27
N VAL A 155 0.51 -4.44 12.14
CA VAL A 155 -0.09 -3.32 12.86
C VAL A 155 0.57 -3.10 14.21
N HIS A 156 0.72 -1.84 14.57
CA HIS A 156 1.19 -1.36 15.86
C HIS A 156 0.04 -0.58 16.52
N PRO A 157 -0.84 -1.26 17.26
CA PRO A 157 -2.12 -0.68 17.67
C PRO A 157 -2.02 0.26 18.88
N GLY A 158 -0.84 0.43 19.47
CA GLY A 158 -0.69 1.31 20.64
C GLY A 158 -1.56 0.86 21.82
N SER A 159 -2.37 1.77 22.37
CA SER A 159 -3.26 1.48 23.51
C SER A 159 -4.40 0.52 23.16
N LEU A 160 -4.69 0.30 21.87
CA LEU A 160 -5.69 -0.70 21.43
C LEU A 160 -5.18 -2.14 21.51
N GLN A 161 -3.93 -2.39 21.88
CA GLN A 161 -3.35 -3.73 21.97
C GLN A 161 -4.15 -4.68 22.88
N SER A 162 -4.60 -4.19 24.01
CA SER A 162 -5.41 -4.98 24.97
C SER A 162 -6.77 -5.36 24.38
N VAL A 163 -7.40 -4.43 23.66
CA VAL A 163 -8.69 -4.66 22.98
C VAL A 163 -8.55 -5.69 21.87
N LEU A 164 -7.52 -5.56 21.03
CA LEU A 164 -7.25 -6.51 19.94
C LEU A 164 -6.94 -7.91 20.49
N SER A 165 -6.20 -7.99 21.59
CA SER A 165 -5.92 -9.26 22.27
C SER A 165 -7.19 -9.91 22.83
N PHE A 166 -8.08 -9.11 23.43
CA PHE A 166 -9.38 -9.58 23.94
C PHE A 166 -10.26 -10.12 22.81
N LEU A 167 -10.25 -9.47 21.65
CA LEU A 167 -10.98 -9.92 20.47
C LEU A 167 -10.33 -11.11 19.74
N GLY A 168 -9.17 -11.59 20.20
CA GLY A 168 -8.44 -12.73 19.64
C GLY A 168 -7.81 -12.44 18.27
N THR A 169 -7.57 -11.16 17.94
CA THR A 169 -6.93 -10.77 16.68
C THR A 169 -5.40 -10.82 16.79
N LYS A 170 -4.74 -11.10 15.67
CA LYS A 170 -3.28 -11.01 15.53
C LYS A 170 -2.87 -9.62 15.07
N THR A 171 -1.63 -9.23 15.35
CA THR A 171 -1.06 -7.95 14.90
C THR A 171 -0.40 -8.03 13.53
N ASN A 172 -0.40 -9.20 12.90
CA ASN A 172 0.15 -9.39 11.56
C ASN A 172 -0.72 -10.33 10.74
N GLY A 173 -0.64 -10.18 9.43
CA GLY A 173 -1.32 -11.02 8.47
C GLY A 173 -0.74 -10.84 7.08
N THR A 174 -1.15 -11.70 6.17
CA THR A 174 -0.73 -11.66 4.77
C THR A 174 -1.95 -11.75 3.89
N ASP A 175 -2.08 -10.78 3.00
CA ASP A 175 -3.07 -10.78 1.93
C ASP A 175 -2.42 -11.32 0.65
N VAL A 176 -3.18 -12.10 -0.10
CA VAL A 176 -2.80 -12.56 -1.44
C VAL A 176 -3.85 -12.02 -2.41
N TYR A 177 -3.41 -11.53 -3.56
CA TYR A 177 -4.33 -10.98 -4.55
C TYR A 177 -3.93 -11.34 -5.99
N ALA A 178 -4.92 -11.28 -6.87
CA ALA A 178 -4.76 -11.32 -8.32
C ALA A 178 -5.48 -10.11 -8.90
N SER A 179 -4.82 -9.39 -9.80
CA SER A 179 -5.35 -8.20 -10.45
C SER A 179 -5.31 -8.34 -11.96
N ALA A 180 -6.31 -7.76 -12.63
CA ALA A 180 -6.35 -7.60 -14.08
C ALA A 180 -6.61 -6.12 -14.39
N THR A 181 -5.76 -5.52 -15.22
CA THR A 181 -5.84 -4.10 -15.57
C THR A 181 -5.73 -3.91 -17.06
N LYS A 182 -6.59 -3.05 -17.65
CA LYS A 182 -6.55 -2.66 -19.06
C LYS A 182 -6.83 -1.16 -19.20
N LEU A 183 -5.99 -0.48 -19.95
CA LEU A 183 -6.19 0.90 -20.37
C LEU A 183 -6.71 0.91 -21.80
N LEU A 184 -7.91 1.45 -22.00
CA LEU A 184 -8.53 1.68 -23.29
C LEU A 184 -8.24 3.13 -23.68
N LEU A 185 -7.17 3.35 -24.43
CA LEU A 185 -6.67 4.69 -24.78
C LEU A 185 -7.67 5.47 -25.63
N ASP A 186 -8.36 4.82 -26.57
CA ASP A 186 -9.39 5.39 -27.43
C ASP A 186 -10.58 5.97 -26.64
N LYS A 187 -10.82 5.44 -25.44
CA LYS A 187 -11.92 5.85 -24.55
C LYS A 187 -11.44 6.58 -23.31
N SER A 188 -10.12 6.77 -23.17
CA SER A 188 -9.51 7.32 -21.93
C SER A 188 -10.02 6.62 -20.66
N LEU A 189 -10.21 5.31 -20.76
CA LEU A 189 -10.82 4.49 -19.70
C LEU A 189 -9.83 3.44 -19.19
N LEU A 190 -9.55 3.47 -17.90
CA LEU A 190 -8.80 2.42 -17.21
C LEU A 190 -9.78 1.51 -16.47
N LEU A 191 -9.72 0.23 -16.76
CA LEU A 191 -10.48 -0.82 -16.09
C LEU A 191 -9.54 -1.64 -15.22
N ASN A 192 -9.95 -1.90 -13.99
CA ASN A 192 -9.23 -2.78 -13.08
C ASN A 192 -10.20 -3.67 -12.31
N ALA A 193 -9.84 -4.94 -12.17
CA ALA A 193 -10.51 -5.90 -11.32
C ALA A 193 -9.47 -6.61 -10.44
N THR A 194 -9.74 -6.72 -9.13
CA THR A 194 -8.83 -7.35 -8.19
C THR A 194 -9.60 -8.28 -7.27
N LEU A 195 -9.15 -9.51 -7.19
CA LEU A 195 -9.59 -10.49 -6.20
C LEU A 195 -8.53 -10.57 -5.10
N ARG A 196 -8.95 -10.43 -3.85
CA ARG A 196 -8.07 -10.47 -2.67
C ARG A 196 -8.58 -11.51 -1.68
N SER A 197 -7.68 -12.37 -1.22
CA SER A 197 -7.88 -13.24 -0.07
C SER A 197 -7.19 -12.61 1.13
N THR A 198 -7.97 -12.30 2.17
CA THR A 198 -7.49 -11.58 3.35
C THR A 198 -8.24 -12.01 4.60
N ASN A 199 -7.58 -11.98 5.73
CA ASN A 199 -8.19 -12.08 7.07
C ASN A 199 -8.05 -10.76 7.86
N ALA A 200 -7.73 -9.67 7.18
CA ALA A 200 -7.53 -8.35 7.76
C ALA A 200 -8.86 -7.69 8.16
N ASN A 201 -8.93 -7.18 9.38
CA ASN A 201 -10.03 -6.34 9.85
C ASN A 201 -9.70 -4.88 9.52
N GLN A 202 -10.63 -4.17 8.84
CA GLN A 202 -10.41 -2.78 8.41
C GLN A 202 -9.06 -2.60 7.69
N ASN A 203 -8.82 -3.44 6.69
CA ASN A 203 -7.57 -3.48 5.90
C ASN A 203 -6.31 -3.78 6.73
N GLY A 204 -6.44 -4.28 7.96
CA GLY A 204 -5.36 -4.65 8.87
C GLY A 204 -5.18 -3.70 10.06
N LEU A 205 -5.75 -2.50 10.03
CA LEU A 205 -5.63 -1.52 11.14
C LEU A 205 -6.21 -2.05 12.46
N LEU A 206 -7.25 -2.88 12.40
CA LEU A 206 -7.85 -3.53 13.56
C LEU A 206 -7.39 -5.00 13.73
N GLY A 207 -6.18 -5.31 13.26
CA GLY A 207 -5.60 -6.64 13.37
C GLY A 207 -6.13 -7.65 12.35
N PHE A 208 -5.82 -8.91 12.56
CA PHE A 208 -6.05 -10.00 11.61
C PHE A 208 -6.71 -11.19 12.28
N GLY A 209 -7.65 -11.83 11.58
CA GLY A 209 -8.32 -13.04 12.03
C GLY A 209 -9.54 -12.80 12.89
N ALA A 210 -9.71 -13.58 13.99
CA ALA A 210 -10.92 -13.51 14.82
C ALA A 210 -11.13 -12.10 15.38
N ALA A 211 -12.38 -11.65 15.34
CA ALA A 211 -12.83 -10.38 15.90
C ALA A 211 -13.96 -10.61 16.92
N ALA A 212 -13.94 -11.74 17.63
CA ALA A 212 -14.89 -12.06 18.66
C ALA A 212 -14.22 -12.71 19.87
N PRO A 213 -14.65 -12.40 21.10
CA PRO A 213 -14.11 -12.99 22.31
C PRO A 213 -14.13 -14.52 22.25
N GLY A 214 -13.05 -15.16 22.63
CA GLY A 214 -12.94 -16.62 22.73
C GLY A 214 -12.72 -17.36 21.39
N LYS A 215 -12.74 -16.70 20.23
CA LYS A 215 -12.40 -17.30 18.95
C LYS A 215 -10.88 -17.23 18.73
N LYS A 216 -10.29 -18.38 18.37
CA LYS A 216 -8.89 -18.39 17.91
C LYS A 216 -8.84 -17.92 16.46
N SER A 217 -7.91 -17.02 16.15
CA SER A 217 -7.57 -16.65 14.78
C SER A 217 -7.09 -17.89 14.02
N ARG A 218 -7.64 -18.16 12.86
CA ARG A 218 -7.17 -19.17 11.91
C ARG A 218 -6.03 -18.65 11.06
#